data_08ad056d66fcb072c83bffc5cb8b0e17
#
_entry.id   08ad056d66fcb072c83bffc5cb8b0e17
#
_cell.length_a   1.000
_cell.length_b   1.000
_cell.length_c   1.000
_cell.angle_alpha   90.00
_cell.angle_beta   90.00
_cell.angle_gamma   90.00
#
_symmetry.space_group_name_H-M   'P 1'
#
loop_
_entity.id
_entity.type
_entity.pdbx_description
1 polymer ?
#
loop_
_entity_poly.entity_id
_entity_poly.type
_entity_poly.pdbx_seq_one_letter_code
_entity_poly.pdbx_strand_id
1 'polypeptide(L)'
;AGWNGLVMLEFLLDERTGKYKVIEANPRVWGSIMLSEFSGRNLLTNYVRLCMKLPLETDYRMGETYIRWFFPVDVLNYVKKMGRIKGFWSFKNTCFINWSYASVWSAIQFNMSNLFSLKNIKRFFRR
;
A
#
# COMPACT_ATOMS: atom_id res chain seq x y z
N ALA A 1 -26.30 -3.16 -7.93
CA ALA A 1 -25.98 -4.19 -6.95
C ALA A 1 -25.83 -3.52 -5.60
N GLY A 2 -26.61 -3.88 -4.58
CA GLY A 2 -26.63 -3.27 -3.24
C GLY A 2 -25.42 -3.60 -2.38
N TRP A 3 -24.20 -3.43 -2.91
CA TRP A 3 -22.97 -3.68 -2.17
C TRP A 3 -22.72 -2.59 -1.11
N ASN A 4 -22.51 -3.01 0.13
CA ASN A 4 -22.07 -2.16 1.23
C ASN A 4 -20.73 -2.67 1.75
N GLY A 5 -19.70 -1.86 1.71
CA GLY A 5 -18.38 -2.22 2.21
C GLY A 5 -17.24 -1.70 1.36
N LEU A 6 -16.05 -2.15 1.70
CA LEU A 6 -14.83 -1.79 0.94
C LEU A 6 -14.80 -2.53 -0.40
N VAL A 7 -14.48 -1.80 -1.44
CA VAL A 7 -14.23 -2.34 -2.77
C VAL A 7 -13.08 -1.59 -3.42
N MET A 8 -12.16 -2.33 -4.02
CA MET A 8 -11.13 -1.79 -4.88
C MET A 8 -11.59 -1.90 -6.33
N LEU A 9 -11.62 -0.79 -7.04
CA LEU A 9 -11.90 -0.77 -8.47
C LEU A 9 -10.60 -0.50 -9.23
N GLU A 10 -10.28 -1.38 -10.17
CA GLU A 10 -9.14 -1.21 -11.05
C GLU A 10 -9.60 -0.67 -12.40
N PHE A 11 -8.87 0.32 -12.90
CA PHE A 11 -9.17 0.99 -14.16
C PHE A 11 -7.97 0.90 -15.09
N LEU A 12 -8.25 0.74 -16.37
CA LEU A 12 -7.28 0.87 -17.44
C LEU A 12 -7.63 2.10 -18.30
N LEU A 13 -6.64 2.93 -18.58
CA LEU A 13 -6.80 3.99 -19.57
C LEU A 13 -6.72 3.39 -20.97
N ASP A 14 -7.78 3.50 -21.74
CA ASP A 14 -7.77 3.19 -23.17
C ASP A 14 -7.18 4.42 -23.91
N GLU A 15 -5.91 4.33 -24.27
CA GLU A 15 -5.16 5.42 -24.91
C GLU A 15 -5.80 5.88 -26.23
N ARG A 16 -6.50 4.97 -26.92
CA ARG A 16 -7.18 5.29 -28.19
C ARG A 16 -8.38 6.20 -27.99
N THR A 17 -9.10 6.06 -26.89
CA THR A 17 -10.34 6.82 -26.64
C THR A 17 -10.18 7.87 -25.54
N GLY A 18 -9.07 7.87 -24.80
CA GLY A 18 -8.84 8.70 -23.63
C GLY A 18 -9.77 8.40 -22.45
N LYS A 19 -10.47 7.25 -22.45
CA LYS A 19 -11.45 6.89 -21.42
C LYS A 19 -10.94 5.80 -20.50
N TYR A 20 -11.27 5.92 -19.22
CA TYR A 20 -11.02 4.85 -18.25
C TYR A 20 -12.07 3.74 -18.38
N LYS A 21 -11.62 2.51 -18.40
CA LYS A 21 -12.45 1.30 -18.37
C LYS A 21 -12.20 0.55 -17.09
N VAL A 22 -13.26 0.15 -16.40
CA VAL A 22 -13.16 -0.74 -15.25
C VAL A 22 -12.75 -2.12 -15.75
N ILE A 23 -11.69 -2.68 -15.18
CA ILE A 23 -11.21 -4.02 -15.52
C ILE A 23 -11.49 -5.02 -14.41
N GLU A 24 -11.49 -4.58 -13.15
CA GLU A 24 -11.71 -5.48 -12.02
C GLU A 24 -12.36 -4.75 -10.85
N ALA A 25 -13.21 -5.47 -10.10
CA ALA A 25 -13.78 -5.03 -8.84
C ALA A 25 -13.49 -6.08 -7.77
N ASN A 26 -12.68 -5.71 -6.78
CA ASN A 26 -12.27 -6.59 -5.69
C ASN A 26 -12.93 -6.17 -4.37
N PRO A 27 -13.96 -6.89 -3.89
CA PRO A 27 -14.64 -6.57 -2.63
C PRO A 27 -13.85 -7.08 -1.43
N ARG A 28 -12.63 -6.59 -1.27
CA ARG A 28 -11.71 -6.95 -0.20
C ARG A 28 -10.74 -5.81 0.10
N VAL A 29 -10.08 -5.89 1.24
CA VAL A 29 -8.95 -5.04 1.58
C VAL A 29 -7.80 -5.30 0.61
N TRP A 30 -7.09 -4.26 0.21
CA TRP A 30 -5.92 -4.32 -0.69
C TRP A 30 -4.64 -3.80 -0.02
N GLY A 31 -3.48 -4.14 -0.58
CA GLY A 31 -2.19 -3.89 0.04
C GLY A 31 -1.87 -2.43 0.35
N SER A 32 -2.36 -1.50 -0.46
CA SER A 32 -2.11 -0.07 -0.27
C SER A 32 -3.25 0.70 0.44
N ILE A 33 -4.22 0.00 1.05
CA ILE A 33 -5.36 0.67 1.72
C ILE A 33 -4.90 1.63 2.82
N MET A 34 -3.79 1.35 3.47
CA MET A 34 -3.21 2.22 4.50
C MET A 34 -2.83 3.61 3.96
N LEU A 35 -2.63 3.75 2.63
CA LEU A 35 -2.44 5.05 2.02
C LEU A 35 -3.65 5.97 2.26
N SER A 36 -4.86 5.42 2.27
CA SER A 36 -6.07 6.19 2.55
C SER A 36 -6.08 6.77 3.96
N GLU A 37 -5.63 5.99 4.95
CA GLU A 37 -5.54 6.44 6.34
C GLU A 37 -4.48 7.54 6.49
N PHE A 38 -3.28 7.29 5.96
CA PHE A 38 -2.17 8.24 6.06
C PHE A 38 -2.37 9.52 5.24
N SER A 39 -3.16 9.48 4.18
CA SER A 39 -3.53 10.66 3.40
C SER A 39 -4.74 11.42 3.95
N GLY A 40 -5.31 10.96 5.06
CA GLY A 40 -6.48 11.57 5.72
C GLY A 40 -7.83 11.22 5.06
N ARG A 41 -7.88 10.18 4.21
CA ARG A 41 -9.13 9.69 3.59
C ARG A 41 -9.91 8.74 4.48
N ASN A 42 -9.27 8.16 5.47
CA ASN A 42 -9.87 7.36 6.54
C ASN A 42 -10.85 6.26 6.06
N LEU A 43 -10.56 5.59 4.93
CA LEU A 43 -11.46 4.59 4.34
C LEU A 43 -11.66 3.39 5.26
N LEU A 44 -10.59 2.89 5.88
CA LEU A 44 -10.67 1.75 6.79
C LEU A 44 -11.37 2.14 8.08
N THR A 45 -11.04 3.30 8.63
CA THR A 45 -11.72 3.88 9.80
C THR A 45 -13.21 4.05 9.51
N ASN A 46 -13.58 4.61 8.37
CA ASN A 46 -14.98 4.76 7.98
C ASN A 46 -15.68 3.42 7.75
N TYR A 47 -14.99 2.42 7.27
CA TYR A 47 -15.57 1.08 7.16
C TYR A 47 -15.90 0.48 8.54
N VAL A 48 -15.03 0.62 9.53
CA VAL A 48 -15.30 0.21 10.90
C VAL A 48 -16.49 0.99 11.47
N ARG A 49 -16.53 2.32 11.30
CA ARG A 49 -17.66 3.17 11.73
C ARG A 49 -18.98 2.73 11.08
N LEU A 50 -18.94 2.41 9.78
CA LEU A 50 -20.12 1.88 9.07
C LEU A 50 -20.63 0.56 9.70
N CYS A 51 -19.73 -0.37 10.00
CA CYS A 51 -20.07 -1.64 10.66
C CYS A 51 -20.66 -1.41 12.07
N MET A 52 -20.19 -0.40 12.77
CA MET A 52 -20.69 -0.01 14.09
C MET A 52 -21.92 0.92 14.05
N LYS A 53 -22.44 1.24 12.86
CA LYS A 53 -23.53 2.20 12.66
C LYS A 53 -23.25 3.60 13.22
N LEU A 54 -22.01 4.00 13.21
CA LEU A 54 -21.55 5.34 13.64
C LEU A 54 -21.54 6.31 12.44
N PRO A 55 -21.63 7.63 12.69
CA PRO A 55 -21.49 8.65 11.63
C PRO A 55 -20.14 8.51 10.93
N LEU A 56 -20.12 8.65 9.61
CA LEU A 56 -18.89 8.63 8.83
C LEU A 56 -18.15 9.98 8.94
N GLU A 57 -16.84 9.91 8.89
CA GLU A 57 -16.01 11.10 8.75
C GLU A 57 -16.03 11.55 7.30
N THR A 58 -16.38 12.82 7.08
CA THR A 58 -16.51 13.41 5.73
C THR A 58 -15.54 14.56 5.48
N ASP A 59 -14.87 15.05 6.51
CA ASP A 59 -13.86 16.11 6.38
C ASP A 59 -12.51 15.49 6.03
N TYR A 60 -12.23 15.45 4.73
CA TYR A 60 -11.01 14.86 4.19
C TYR A 60 -9.97 15.94 3.90
N ARG A 61 -8.93 16.00 4.70
CA ARG A 61 -7.75 16.82 4.41
C ARG A 61 -6.77 16.01 3.57
N MET A 62 -6.68 16.33 2.29
CA MET A 62 -5.75 15.66 1.38
C MET A 62 -4.35 16.27 1.50
N GLY A 63 -3.39 15.44 1.84
CA GLY A 63 -1.96 15.76 1.74
C GLY A 63 -1.26 14.82 0.75
N GLU A 64 -0.14 15.27 0.20
CA GLU A 64 0.76 14.37 -0.51
C GLU A 64 1.35 13.36 0.48
N THR A 65 1.03 12.11 0.30
CA THR A 65 1.49 11.01 1.16
C THR A 65 1.98 9.86 0.32
N TYR A 66 3.11 9.30 0.71
CA TYR A 66 3.73 8.16 0.06
C TYR A 66 3.75 6.96 0.99
N ILE A 67 3.48 5.78 0.45
CA ILE A 67 3.66 4.50 1.13
C ILE A 67 4.91 3.83 0.62
N ARG A 68 5.72 3.31 1.54
CA ARG A 68 6.92 2.56 1.21
C ARG A 68 6.96 1.21 1.92
N TRP A 69 7.32 0.20 1.16
CA TRP A 69 7.67 -1.13 1.64
C TRP A 69 9.19 -1.20 1.82
N PHE A 70 9.71 -0.34 2.70
CA PHE A 70 11.12 -0.04 2.76
C PHE A 70 12.00 -1.28 2.85
N PHE A 71 11.72 -2.16 3.79
CA PHE A 71 12.46 -3.40 3.94
C PHE A 71 11.52 -4.62 3.85
N PRO A 72 11.87 -5.67 3.09
CA PRO A 72 13.10 -5.79 2.26
C PRO A 72 12.96 -5.25 0.83
N VAL A 73 11.75 -4.85 0.40
CA VAL A 73 11.41 -4.64 -1.02
C VAL A 73 12.18 -3.48 -1.64
N ASP A 74 12.09 -2.29 -1.03
CA ASP A 74 12.74 -1.10 -1.56
C ASP A 74 14.26 -1.23 -1.52
N VAL A 75 14.80 -1.78 -0.43
CA VAL A 75 16.25 -2.01 -0.27
C VAL A 75 16.76 -2.96 -1.34
N LEU A 76 16.08 -4.07 -1.58
CA LEU A 76 16.45 -5.03 -2.63
C LEU A 76 16.38 -4.41 -4.03
N ASN A 77 15.35 -3.61 -4.29
CA ASN A 77 15.22 -2.88 -5.55
C ASN A 77 16.34 -1.84 -5.72
N TYR A 78 16.72 -1.15 -4.65
CA TYR A 78 17.82 -0.19 -4.67
C TYR A 78 19.14 -0.87 -5.00
N VAL A 79 19.46 -1.98 -4.34
CA VAL A 79 20.66 -2.78 -4.61
C VAL A 79 20.62 -3.30 -6.07
N LYS A 80 19.51 -3.88 -6.51
CA LYS A 80 19.35 -4.41 -7.87
C LYS A 80 19.56 -3.33 -8.94
N LYS A 81 19.12 -2.11 -8.69
CA LYS A 81 19.33 -0.96 -9.59
C LYS A 81 20.64 -0.22 -9.34
N MET A 82 21.57 -0.82 -8.62
CA MET A 82 22.89 -0.25 -8.31
C MET A 82 22.81 1.18 -7.74
N GLY A 83 21.86 1.42 -6.85
CA GLY A 83 21.70 2.73 -6.21
C GLY A 83 21.05 3.82 -7.08
N ARG A 84 20.60 3.52 -8.30
CA ARG A 84 20.09 4.51 -9.27
C ARG A 84 18.61 4.86 -9.09
N ILE A 85 18.03 4.67 -7.91
CA ILE A 85 16.65 5.06 -7.66
C ILE A 85 16.64 6.50 -7.11
N LYS A 86 16.16 7.44 -7.93
CA LYS A 86 15.97 8.83 -7.49
C LYS A 86 14.98 8.87 -6.31
N GLY A 87 15.29 9.69 -5.31
CA GLY A 87 14.41 9.87 -4.14
C GLY A 87 14.39 8.70 -3.15
N PHE A 88 15.27 7.69 -3.29
CA PHE A 88 15.33 6.56 -2.34
C PHE A 88 15.49 7.03 -0.89
N TRP A 89 16.30 8.05 -0.65
CA TRP A 89 16.56 8.63 0.68
C TRP A 89 15.61 9.77 1.06
N SER A 90 14.59 10.04 0.23
CA SER A 90 13.56 11.01 0.59
C SER A 90 12.47 10.33 1.42
N PHE A 91 12.29 10.80 2.65
CA PHE A 91 11.29 10.29 3.60
C PHE A 91 10.19 11.30 3.92
N LYS A 92 10.16 12.42 3.20
CA LYS A 92 9.12 13.43 3.39
C LYS A 92 7.74 12.84 3.07
N ASN A 93 6.79 13.06 3.96
CA ASN A 93 5.41 12.57 3.81
C ASN A 93 5.31 11.06 3.55
N THR A 94 6.23 10.27 4.09
CA THR A 94 6.34 8.84 3.81
C THR A 94 5.92 8.01 5.01
N CYS A 95 5.04 7.04 4.77
CA CYS A 95 4.65 6.03 5.75
C CYS A 95 5.22 4.67 5.37
N PHE A 96 5.72 3.94 6.36
CA PHE A 96 6.32 2.62 6.18
C PHE A 96 5.33 1.54 6.60
N ILE A 97 4.96 0.64 5.67
CA ILE A 97 3.98 -0.41 5.96
C ILE A 97 4.59 -1.54 6.80
N ASN A 98 5.82 -1.93 6.50
CA ASN A 98 6.44 -3.09 7.13
C ASN A 98 7.22 -2.74 8.41
N TRP A 99 6.91 -1.61 9.01
CA TRP A 99 7.55 -1.17 10.25
C TRP A 99 6.53 -1.15 11.37
N SER A 100 6.60 -2.13 12.27
CA SER A 100 5.77 -2.14 13.46
C SER A 100 6.42 -1.34 14.57
N TYR A 101 5.74 -0.31 15.04
CA TYR A 101 6.20 0.47 16.19
C TYR A 101 6.11 -0.30 17.53
N ALA A 102 5.33 -1.36 17.58
CA ALA A 102 5.14 -2.13 18.80
C ALA A 102 6.39 -2.93 19.22
N SER A 103 7.24 -3.28 18.27
CA SER A 103 8.50 -3.97 18.53
C SER A 103 9.42 -3.91 17.32
N VAL A 104 10.52 -3.18 17.44
CA VAL A 104 11.58 -3.15 16.41
C VAL A 104 12.11 -4.57 16.13
N TRP A 105 12.17 -5.40 17.16
CA TRP A 105 12.62 -6.78 17.03
C TRP A 105 11.66 -7.64 16.21
N SER A 106 10.36 -7.55 16.45
CA SER A 106 9.34 -8.23 15.65
C SER A 106 9.36 -7.80 14.19
N ALA A 107 9.60 -6.52 13.94
CA ALA A 107 9.74 -6.00 12.58
C ALA A 107 10.98 -6.56 11.90
N ILE A 108 12.12 -6.66 12.60
CA ILE A 108 13.34 -7.28 12.08
C ILE A 108 13.11 -8.76 11.79
N GLN A 109 12.54 -9.52 12.71
CA GLN A 109 12.26 -10.94 12.51
C GLN A 109 11.32 -11.18 11.33
N PHE A 110 10.22 -10.43 11.25
CA PHE A 110 9.26 -10.53 10.15
C PHE A 110 9.92 -10.23 8.80
N ASN A 111 10.70 -9.17 8.72
CA ASN A 111 11.37 -8.79 7.49
C ASN A 111 12.49 -9.76 7.11
N MET A 112 13.24 -10.27 8.08
CA MET A 112 14.28 -11.30 7.84
C MET A 112 13.67 -12.61 7.35
N SER A 113 12.60 -13.11 7.96
CA SER A 113 11.91 -14.31 7.50
C SER A 113 11.39 -14.20 6.07
N ASN A 114 10.86 -13.02 5.70
CA ASN A 114 10.43 -12.75 4.34
C ASN A 114 11.61 -12.67 3.34
N LEU A 115 12.75 -12.13 3.76
CA LEU A 115 13.95 -12.04 2.92
C LEU A 115 14.53 -13.42 2.62
N PHE A 116 14.62 -14.29 3.63
CA PHE A 116 15.18 -15.63 3.51
C PHE A 116 14.18 -16.69 3.03
N SER A 117 12.93 -16.32 2.79
CA SER A 117 11.99 -17.24 2.15
C SER A 117 12.48 -17.64 0.77
N LEU A 118 12.70 -18.94 0.56
CA LEU A 118 13.14 -19.52 -0.73
C LEU A 118 12.25 -19.08 -1.91
N LYS A 119 10.98 -18.82 -1.64
CA LYS A 119 10.01 -18.35 -2.62
C LYS A 119 10.31 -16.91 -3.10
N ASN A 120 10.72 -16.04 -2.19
CA ASN A 120 11.07 -14.66 -2.49
C ASN A 120 12.45 -14.56 -3.15
N ILE A 121 13.41 -15.38 -2.72
CA ILE A 121 14.74 -15.46 -3.31
C ILE A 121 14.62 -15.94 -4.78
N LYS A 122 13.87 -17.01 -5.03
CA LYS A 122 13.63 -17.49 -6.41
C LYS A 122 12.94 -16.45 -7.29
N ARG A 123 11.98 -15.69 -6.73
CA ARG A 123 11.29 -14.63 -7.46
C ARG A 123 12.20 -13.43 -7.77
N PHE A 124 13.15 -13.14 -6.88
CA PHE A 124 14.12 -12.06 -7.08
C PHE A 124 15.08 -12.34 -8.23
N PHE A 125 15.55 -13.58 -8.38
CA PHE A 125 16.48 -13.98 -9.44
C PHE A 125 15.81 -14.33 -10.77
N ARG A 126 14.49 -14.50 -10.81
CA ARG A 126 13.73 -14.80 -12.05
C ARG A 126 13.29 -13.58 -12.86
N ARG A 127 13.53 -12.38 -12.36
CA ARG A 127 13.25 -11.10 -13.03
C ARG A 127 14.57 -10.39 -13.32
#